data_f2d11c21ad5c7e126e1a06f50ebb7435
#
_entry.id   f2d11c21ad5c7e126e1a06f50ebb7435
#
_cell.length_a   1.000
_cell.length_b   1.000
_cell.length_c   1.000
_cell.angle_alpha   90.00
_cell.angle_beta   90.00
_cell.angle_gamma   90.00
#
_symmetry.space_group_name_H-M   'P 1'
#
loop_
_entity.id
_entity.type
_entity.pdbx_description
1 polymer ?
#
loop_
_entity_poly.entity_id
_entity_poly.type
_entity_poly.pdbx_seq_one_letter_code
_entity_poly.pdbx_strand_id
1 'polypeptide(L)'
;MKYMGMPWGMWTLFAGSFQAQLTDVLGYNEQTAKAITRRAKAKYKEILSRLPEFEKGDRFKINLVGCAMLGAFVLTMPERPNVDRLTEYYAKAMMTKPMRWFCRKSGEKKFTSQSVAGLQAAAALKAADRNSYSWNMDFYEYPDGNGYEARFTKCGICVLMRELGLYDLTPALCRLDYTMSEAGGTADFRRQYTLASGGPYCDCGYKKK
;
A
#
# COMPACT_ATOMS: atom_id res chain seq x y z
N MET A 1 18.74 3.11 14.55
CA MET A 1 18.98 2.37 13.29
C MET A 1 17.82 2.68 12.35
N LYS A 2 18.10 3.32 11.24
CA LYS A 2 17.07 3.61 10.23
C LYS A 2 16.50 2.30 9.69
N TYR A 3 15.28 2.00 10.06
CA TYR A 3 14.59 0.88 9.44
C TYR A 3 13.97 1.35 8.13
N MET A 4 14.39 0.83 7.07
CA MET A 4 14.02 1.24 5.71
C MET A 4 12.94 0.35 5.09
N GLY A 5 12.31 -0.56 5.86
CA GLY A 5 11.19 -1.38 5.38
C GLY A 5 11.49 -2.21 4.14
N MET A 6 12.63 -2.87 4.06
CA MET A 6 13.04 -3.66 2.89
C MET A 6 12.98 -2.90 1.54
N PRO A 7 13.48 -1.65 1.42
CA PRO A 7 13.34 -0.88 0.20
C PRO A 7 13.99 -1.54 -1.02
N TRP A 8 15.09 -2.22 -0.82
CA TRP A 8 15.79 -3.00 -1.86
C TRP A 8 15.04 -4.28 -2.21
N GLY A 9 14.43 -4.94 -1.24
CA GLY A 9 13.53 -6.08 -1.47
C GLY A 9 12.34 -5.67 -2.31
N MET A 10 11.71 -4.54 -1.98
CA MET A 10 10.60 -3.98 -2.76
C MET A 10 11.01 -3.74 -4.21
N TRP A 11 12.12 -3.05 -4.44
CA TRP A 11 12.62 -2.79 -5.80
C TRP A 11 12.91 -4.11 -6.54
N THR A 12 13.64 -5.03 -5.93
CA THR A 12 14.04 -6.29 -6.55
C THR A 12 12.85 -7.18 -6.93
N LEU A 13 11.83 -7.23 -6.06
CA LEU A 13 10.65 -8.07 -6.27
C LEU A 13 9.67 -7.49 -7.30
N PHE A 14 9.58 -6.18 -7.42
CA PHE A 14 8.49 -5.56 -8.15
C PHE A 14 8.91 -4.74 -9.37
N ALA A 15 10.17 -4.26 -9.48
CA ALA A 15 10.56 -3.36 -10.56
C ALA A 15 10.34 -3.94 -11.96
N GLY A 16 10.61 -5.23 -12.15
CA GLY A 16 10.35 -5.91 -13.45
C GLY A 16 8.86 -5.96 -13.78
N SER A 17 8.02 -6.22 -12.77
CA SER A 17 6.56 -6.21 -12.95
C SER A 17 6.04 -4.80 -13.25
N PHE A 18 6.51 -3.79 -12.50
CA PHE A 18 6.17 -2.39 -12.80
C PHE A 18 6.58 -2.01 -14.23
N GLN A 19 7.78 -2.40 -14.68
CA GLN A 19 8.22 -2.15 -16.05
C GLN A 19 7.32 -2.82 -17.09
N ALA A 20 6.97 -4.09 -16.89
CA ALA A 20 6.07 -4.81 -17.81
C ALA A 20 4.71 -4.11 -17.92
N GLN A 21 4.13 -3.68 -16.77
CA GLN A 21 2.83 -3.03 -16.78
C GLN A 21 2.86 -1.60 -17.39
N LEU A 22 4.02 -0.94 -17.50
CA LEU A 22 4.14 0.28 -18.32
C LEU A 22 3.78 0.01 -19.79
N THR A 23 4.14 -1.16 -20.29
CA THR A 23 3.79 -1.58 -21.67
C THR A 23 2.36 -2.12 -21.72
N ASP A 24 2.03 -3.07 -20.86
CA ASP A 24 0.78 -3.84 -20.96
C ASP A 24 -0.47 -3.02 -20.59
N VAL A 25 -0.34 -2.12 -19.61
CA VAL A 25 -1.44 -1.32 -19.11
C VAL A 25 -1.40 0.11 -19.66
N LEU A 26 -0.23 0.76 -19.63
CA LEU A 26 -0.13 2.17 -19.98
C LEU A 26 0.22 2.43 -21.43
N GLY A 27 0.58 1.38 -22.21
CA GLY A 27 0.79 1.46 -23.65
C GLY A 27 2.14 2.06 -24.06
N TYR A 28 3.09 2.20 -23.15
CA TYR A 28 4.44 2.64 -23.52
C TYR A 28 5.18 1.55 -24.29
N ASN A 29 6.00 1.94 -25.27
CA ASN A 29 6.90 0.98 -25.90
C ASN A 29 8.02 0.54 -24.93
N GLU A 30 8.66 -0.60 -25.22
CA GLU A 30 9.70 -1.19 -24.37
C GLU A 30 10.86 -0.24 -24.04
N GLN A 31 11.30 0.55 -25.03
CA GLN A 31 12.41 1.49 -24.84
C GLN A 31 12.05 2.57 -23.83
N THR A 32 10.86 3.13 -23.93
CA THR A 32 10.32 4.12 -23.00
C THR A 32 10.13 3.51 -21.63
N ALA A 33 9.57 2.31 -21.52
CA ALA A 33 9.38 1.60 -20.25
C ALA A 33 10.71 1.34 -19.53
N LYS A 34 11.75 0.91 -20.24
CA LYS A 34 13.11 0.76 -19.70
C LYS A 34 13.69 2.10 -19.22
N ALA A 35 13.51 3.17 -19.99
CA ALA A 35 13.97 4.51 -19.60
C ALA A 35 13.25 5.05 -18.35
N ILE A 36 11.92 4.89 -18.26
CA ILE A 36 11.12 5.22 -17.08
C ILE A 36 11.65 4.44 -15.88
N THR A 37 11.79 3.12 -15.98
CA THR A 37 12.25 2.27 -14.87
C THR A 37 13.62 2.69 -14.34
N ARG A 38 14.56 3.02 -15.24
CA ARG A 38 15.87 3.52 -14.84
C ARG A 38 15.79 4.84 -14.05
N ARG A 39 14.98 5.80 -14.52
CA ARG A 39 14.77 7.07 -13.81
C ARG A 39 14.02 6.85 -12.49
N ALA A 40 13.01 5.98 -12.50
CA ALA A 40 12.24 5.64 -11.30
C ALA A 40 13.13 5.07 -10.18
N LYS A 41 14.16 4.28 -10.51
CA LYS A 41 15.11 3.76 -9.51
C LYS A 41 15.85 4.88 -8.77
N ALA A 42 16.29 5.90 -9.49
CA ALA A 42 16.97 7.06 -8.88
C ALA A 42 15.98 7.89 -8.04
N LYS A 43 14.78 8.15 -8.58
CA LYS A 43 13.72 8.87 -7.88
C LYS A 43 13.24 8.14 -6.61
N TYR A 44 13.12 6.82 -6.66
CA TYR A 44 12.78 6.00 -5.50
C TYR A 44 13.80 6.15 -4.36
N LYS A 45 15.09 6.10 -4.69
CA LYS A 45 16.17 6.34 -3.70
C LYS A 45 16.06 7.75 -3.09
N GLU A 46 15.80 8.75 -3.92
CA GLU A 46 15.61 10.14 -3.48
C GLU A 46 14.43 10.26 -2.52
N ILE A 47 13.27 9.68 -2.85
CA ILE A 47 12.10 9.70 -1.98
C ILE A 47 12.40 9.00 -0.64
N LEU A 48 12.99 7.81 -0.68
CA LEU A 48 13.33 7.07 0.53
C LEU A 48 14.29 7.82 1.45
N SER A 49 15.24 8.59 0.90
CA SER A 49 16.20 9.33 1.70
C SER A 49 15.58 10.49 2.50
N ARG A 50 14.35 10.89 2.15
CA ARG A 50 13.60 11.96 2.82
C ARG A 50 12.60 11.44 3.85
N LEU A 51 12.33 10.11 3.84
CA LEU A 51 11.39 9.54 4.78
C LEU A 51 11.96 9.55 6.21
N PRO A 52 11.14 9.83 7.22
CA PRO A 52 11.56 9.81 8.61
C PRO A 52 11.92 8.40 9.07
N GLU A 53 12.57 8.34 10.21
CA GLU A 53 12.81 7.08 10.90
C GLU A 53 11.50 6.51 11.45
N PHE A 54 11.42 5.19 11.44
CA PHE A 54 10.29 4.47 12.00
C PHE A 54 10.78 3.59 13.15
N GLU A 55 9.92 3.28 14.07
CA GLU A 55 10.23 2.33 15.13
C GLU A 55 10.45 0.92 14.57
N LYS A 56 11.30 0.17 15.24
CA LYS A 56 11.55 -1.24 14.92
C LYS A 56 10.23 -2.00 15.10
N GLY A 57 9.80 -2.69 14.06
CA GLY A 57 8.55 -3.46 14.09
C GLY A 57 7.30 -2.71 13.63
N ASP A 58 7.41 -1.46 13.20
CA ASP A 58 6.28 -0.76 12.58
C ASP A 58 5.79 -1.54 11.34
N ARG A 59 4.60 -2.13 11.45
CA ARG A 59 4.04 -3.00 10.42
C ARG A 59 3.51 -2.26 9.18
N PHE A 60 3.24 -0.95 9.30
CA PHE A 60 2.68 -0.16 8.21
C PHE A 60 3.73 0.46 7.28
N LYS A 61 4.96 0.52 7.69
CA LYS A 61 6.07 1.10 6.98
C LYS A 61 6.29 0.53 5.58
N ILE A 62 6.04 -0.78 5.38
CA ILE A 62 6.13 -1.41 4.07
C ILE A 62 5.18 -0.78 3.05
N ASN A 63 4.02 -0.29 3.50
CA ASN A 63 3.04 0.40 2.67
C ASN A 63 3.60 1.73 2.15
N LEU A 64 4.37 2.43 3.00
CA LEU A 64 5.01 3.68 2.60
C LEU A 64 6.13 3.45 1.59
N VAL A 65 6.88 2.36 1.74
CA VAL A 65 7.92 1.94 0.77
C VAL A 65 7.29 1.59 -0.59
N GLY A 66 6.16 0.89 -0.59
CA GLY A 66 5.37 0.62 -1.80
C GLY A 66 4.82 1.90 -2.45
N CYS A 67 4.32 2.83 -1.65
CA CYS A 67 3.87 4.14 -2.10
C CYS A 67 5.02 4.94 -2.74
N ALA A 68 6.19 4.97 -2.10
CA ALA A 68 7.38 5.63 -2.64
C ALA A 68 7.80 5.06 -4.00
N MET A 69 7.67 3.74 -4.16
CA MET A 69 7.96 3.08 -5.44
C MET A 69 6.97 3.51 -6.53
N LEU A 70 5.67 3.46 -6.27
CA LEU A 70 4.66 3.92 -7.23
C LEU A 70 4.86 5.40 -7.57
N GLY A 71 5.05 6.26 -6.55
CA GLY A 71 5.30 7.69 -6.75
C GLY A 71 6.53 7.94 -7.63
N ALA A 72 7.60 7.19 -7.44
CA ALA A 72 8.81 7.29 -8.27
C ALA A 72 8.54 6.94 -9.74
N PHE A 73 7.75 5.91 -10.02
CA PHE A 73 7.35 5.59 -11.39
C PHE A 73 6.48 6.69 -11.98
N VAL A 74 5.43 7.14 -11.28
CA VAL A 74 4.52 8.19 -11.78
C VAL A 74 5.27 9.49 -12.09
N LEU A 75 6.17 9.93 -11.19
CA LEU A 75 6.96 11.16 -11.38
C LEU A 75 7.96 11.10 -12.54
N THR A 76 8.20 9.91 -13.08
CA THR A 76 9.15 9.71 -14.20
C THR A 76 8.48 9.33 -15.50
N MET A 77 7.16 9.15 -15.50
CA MET A 77 6.35 8.98 -16.70
C MET A 77 6.29 10.28 -17.52
N PRO A 78 6.31 10.22 -18.86
CA PRO A 78 6.10 11.39 -19.71
C PRO A 78 4.74 12.04 -19.51
N GLU A 79 3.71 11.22 -19.29
CA GLU A 79 2.34 11.63 -19.08
C GLU A 79 1.82 11.07 -17.77
N ARG A 80 1.06 11.90 -17.06
CA ARG A 80 0.45 11.51 -15.79
C ARG A 80 -0.81 10.69 -16.05
N PRO A 81 -0.88 9.43 -15.56
CA PRO A 81 -2.09 8.62 -15.72
C PRO A 81 -3.24 9.17 -14.86
N ASN A 82 -4.47 8.94 -15.27
CA ASN A 82 -5.63 9.15 -14.41
C ASN A 82 -5.72 8.06 -13.32
N VAL A 83 -6.60 8.26 -12.33
CA VAL A 83 -6.75 7.34 -11.19
C VAL A 83 -7.10 5.91 -11.62
N ASP A 84 -7.98 5.73 -12.59
CA ASP A 84 -8.44 4.39 -12.99
C ASP A 84 -7.34 3.61 -13.71
N ARG A 85 -6.62 4.24 -14.62
CA ARG A 85 -5.46 3.64 -15.29
C ARG A 85 -4.33 3.34 -14.30
N LEU A 86 -4.10 4.23 -13.34
CA LEU A 86 -3.10 4.01 -12.29
C LEU A 86 -3.52 2.87 -11.35
N THR A 87 -4.80 2.74 -11.06
CA THR A 87 -5.33 1.62 -10.26
C THR A 87 -5.05 0.29 -10.92
N GLU A 88 -5.37 0.17 -12.22
CA GLU A 88 -5.12 -1.05 -12.98
C GLU A 88 -3.61 -1.36 -13.05
N TYR A 89 -2.81 -0.35 -13.37
CA TYR A 89 -1.36 -0.45 -13.42
C TYR A 89 -0.78 -0.95 -12.09
N TYR A 90 -1.15 -0.30 -11.00
CA TYR A 90 -0.61 -0.62 -9.68
C TYR A 90 -1.05 -2.01 -9.20
N ALA A 91 -2.32 -2.36 -9.35
CA ALA A 91 -2.83 -3.67 -9.00
C ALA A 91 -2.09 -4.79 -9.74
N LYS A 92 -1.93 -4.67 -11.06
CA LYS A 92 -1.21 -5.67 -11.87
C LYS A 92 0.28 -5.70 -11.54
N ALA A 93 0.92 -4.55 -11.33
CA ALA A 93 2.33 -4.47 -11.00
C ALA A 93 2.65 -5.10 -9.62
N MET A 94 1.76 -4.94 -8.64
CA MET A 94 1.92 -5.53 -7.31
C MET A 94 1.58 -7.03 -7.25
N MET A 95 0.64 -7.51 -8.08
CA MET A 95 0.14 -8.89 -8.00
C MET A 95 1.07 -9.91 -8.72
N THR A 96 2.35 -9.89 -8.39
CA THR A 96 3.31 -10.92 -8.83
C THR A 96 2.98 -12.31 -8.22
N LYS A 97 3.54 -13.38 -8.80
CA LYS A 97 3.35 -14.75 -8.26
C LYS A 97 3.70 -14.85 -6.76
N PRO A 98 4.86 -14.33 -6.29
CA PRO A 98 5.18 -14.31 -4.86
C PRO A 98 4.17 -13.53 -4.02
N MET A 99 3.67 -12.37 -4.50
CA MET A 99 2.69 -11.57 -3.76
C MET A 99 1.34 -12.28 -3.67
N ARG A 100 0.86 -12.92 -4.73
CA ARG A 100 -0.37 -13.74 -4.69
C ARG A 100 -0.26 -14.87 -3.68
N TRP A 101 0.89 -15.56 -3.65
CA TRP A 101 1.16 -16.59 -2.65
C TRP A 101 1.13 -16.01 -1.23
N PHE A 102 1.80 -14.87 -1.01
CA PHE A 102 1.79 -14.17 0.27
C PHE A 102 0.36 -13.77 0.70
N CYS A 103 -0.45 -13.21 -0.20
CA CYS A 103 -1.84 -12.87 0.08
C CYS A 103 -2.66 -14.08 0.52
N ARG A 104 -2.54 -15.23 -0.17
CA ARG A 104 -3.20 -16.48 0.23
C ARG A 104 -2.80 -16.93 1.62
N LYS A 105 -1.48 -16.99 1.90
CA LYS A 105 -0.96 -17.40 3.22
C LYS A 105 -1.36 -16.44 4.34
N SER A 106 -1.43 -15.17 4.06
CA SER A 106 -1.93 -14.17 5.01
C SER A 106 -3.46 -14.29 5.20
N GLY A 107 -4.18 -14.59 4.12
CA GLY A 107 -5.62 -14.83 4.16
C GLY A 107 -5.97 -16.01 5.08
N GLU A 108 -5.31 -17.17 4.92
CA GLU A 108 -5.51 -18.36 5.76
C GLU A 108 -5.41 -18.07 7.27
N LYS A 109 -4.60 -17.08 7.65
CA LYS A 109 -4.37 -16.70 9.06
C LYS A 109 -5.17 -15.48 9.51
N LYS A 110 -5.88 -14.81 8.61
CA LYS A 110 -6.48 -13.48 8.84
C LYS A 110 -7.36 -13.41 10.10
N PHE A 111 -8.16 -14.43 10.34
CA PHE A 111 -9.14 -14.47 11.44
C PHE A 111 -8.71 -15.40 12.59
N THR A 112 -7.46 -15.85 12.65
CA THR A 112 -6.99 -16.60 13.81
C THR A 112 -6.89 -15.70 15.04
N SER A 113 -7.11 -16.25 16.24
CA SER A 113 -7.01 -15.50 17.50
C SER A 113 -5.65 -14.80 17.65
N GLN A 114 -4.58 -15.43 17.20
CA GLN A 114 -3.23 -14.83 17.22
C GLN A 114 -3.15 -13.60 16.30
N SER A 115 -3.75 -13.64 15.10
CA SER A 115 -3.75 -12.51 14.17
C SER A 115 -4.60 -11.34 14.69
N VAL A 116 -5.78 -11.64 15.27
CA VAL A 116 -6.66 -10.64 15.89
C VAL A 116 -5.98 -9.99 17.07
N ALA A 117 -5.40 -10.76 18.00
CA ALA A 117 -4.63 -10.23 19.14
C ALA A 117 -3.45 -9.35 18.67
N GLY A 118 -2.77 -9.75 17.59
CA GLY A 118 -1.71 -8.95 16.99
C GLY A 118 -2.20 -7.60 16.40
N LEU A 119 -3.44 -7.55 15.89
CA LEU A 119 -4.05 -6.29 15.42
C LEU A 119 -4.45 -5.39 16.59
N GLN A 120 -5.02 -5.96 17.67
CA GLN A 120 -5.35 -5.21 18.90
C GLN A 120 -4.09 -4.60 19.53
N ALA A 121 -3.01 -5.39 19.63
CA ALA A 121 -1.72 -4.90 20.13
C ALA A 121 -1.14 -3.78 19.23
N ALA A 122 -1.26 -3.92 17.92
CA ALA A 122 -0.83 -2.88 16.98
C ALA A 122 -1.65 -1.60 17.13
N ALA A 123 -2.98 -1.69 17.35
CA ALA A 123 -3.83 -0.54 17.59
C ALA A 123 -3.38 0.22 18.85
N ALA A 124 -3.12 -0.49 19.96
CA ALA A 124 -2.64 0.11 21.21
C ALA A 124 -1.29 0.84 21.02
N LEU A 125 -0.34 0.24 20.30
CA LEU A 125 0.95 0.88 19.99
C LEU A 125 0.78 2.13 19.12
N LYS A 126 -0.14 2.10 18.17
CA LYS A 126 -0.38 3.20 17.22
C LYS A 126 -1.14 4.38 17.81
N ALA A 127 -1.84 4.20 18.91
CA ALA A 127 -2.53 5.30 19.63
C ALA A 127 -1.56 6.41 20.08
N ALA A 128 -0.33 6.08 20.46
CA ALA A 128 0.70 7.01 20.90
C ALA A 128 1.68 7.47 19.80
N ASP A 129 1.58 6.91 18.59
CA ASP A 129 2.52 7.20 17.51
C ASP A 129 2.33 8.62 16.97
N ARG A 130 3.36 9.46 17.09
CA ARG A 130 3.38 10.86 16.65
C ARG A 130 4.03 11.08 15.30
N ASN A 131 4.59 10.04 14.66
CA ASN A 131 5.20 10.15 13.35
C ASN A 131 4.11 10.46 12.31
N SER A 132 4.21 11.60 11.62
CA SER A 132 3.22 12.04 10.62
C SER A 132 3.10 11.09 9.43
N TYR A 133 4.17 10.37 9.09
CA TYR A 133 4.18 9.36 8.01
C TYR A 133 3.73 7.98 8.46
N SER A 134 3.28 7.84 9.69
CA SER A 134 2.74 6.60 10.21
C SER A 134 1.21 6.60 10.14
N TRP A 135 0.61 5.61 10.75
CA TRP A 135 -0.83 5.44 10.87
C TRP A 135 -1.21 5.43 12.36
N ASN A 136 -2.42 5.82 12.67
CA ASN A 136 -3.11 5.36 13.86
C ASN A 136 -4.03 4.21 13.47
N MET A 137 -4.56 3.48 14.43
CA MET A 137 -5.51 2.40 14.17
C MET A 137 -6.44 2.22 15.36
N ASP A 138 -7.74 2.36 15.13
CA ASP A 138 -8.77 1.83 16.01
C ASP A 138 -9.22 0.49 15.48
N PHE A 139 -9.45 -0.48 16.36
CA PHE A 139 -9.77 -1.85 15.99
C PHE A 139 -11.08 -2.29 16.63
N TYR A 140 -12.00 -2.83 15.83
CA TYR A 140 -13.32 -3.27 16.24
C TYR A 140 -13.61 -4.67 15.70
N GLU A 141 -13.89 -5.62 16.57
CA GLU A 141 -14.46 -6.89 16.17
C GLU A 141 -15.97 -6.74 15.93
N TYR A 142 -16.50 -7.40 14.91
CA TYR A 142 -17.95 -7.38 14.70
C TYR A 142 -18.67 -8.19 15.78
N PRO A 143 -19.83 -7.70 16.28
CA PRO A 143 -20.56 -8.35 17.38
C PRO A 143 -20.98 -9.79 17.06
N ASP A 144 -21.16 -10.10 15.78
CA ASP A 144 -21.54 -11.44 15.28
C ASP A 144 -20.33 -12.40 15.18
N GLY A 145 -19.13 -11.95 15.55
CA GLY A 145 -17.89 -12.71 15.44
C GLY A 145 -17.45 -12.99 13.99
N ASN A 146 -18.13 -12.38 12.99
CA ASN A 146 -17.88 -12.66 11.57
C ASN A 146 -16.80 -11.78 10.95
N GLY A 147 -15.87 -11.26 11.73
CA GLY A 147 -14.76 -10.47 11.23
C GLY A 147 -14.46 -9.25 12.09
N TYR A 148 -13.82 -8.25 11.47
CA TYR A 148 -13.38 -7.05 12.16
C TYR A 148 -13.25 -5.85 11.21
N GLU A 149 -13.13 -4.67 11.81
CA GLU A 149 -12.85 -3.42 11.11
C GLU A 149 -11.66 -2.71 11.77
N ALA A 150 -10.75 -2.20 10.96
CA ALA A 150 -9.70 -1.28 11.38
C ALA A 150 -9.99 0.10 10.81
N ARG A 151 -10.07 1.13 11.66
CA ARG A 151 -10.26 2.53 11.26
C ARG A 151 -8.99 3.32 11.42
N PHE A 152 -8.72 4.17 10.45
CA PHE A 152 -7.53 5.00 10.39
C PHE A 152 -7.93 6.46 10.18
N THR A 153 -7.60 7.34 11.12
CA THR A 153 -7.78 8.81 10.98
C THR A 153 -6.48 9.51 10.57
N LYS A 154 -5.38 8.76 10.44
CA LYS A 154 -4.07 9.21 9.95
C LYS A 154 -3.50 8.18 8.95
N CYS A 155 -2.95 8.65 7.84
CA CYS A 155 -2.41 7.80 6.78
C CYS A 155 -1.11 8.39 6.22
N GLY A 156 0.00 7.67 6.41
CA GLY A 156 1.31 8.09 5.91
C GLY A 156 1.40 8.15 4.38
N ILE A 157 0.62 7.32 3.68
CA ILE A 157 0.51 7.39 2.21
C ILE A 157 -0.07 8.75 1.79
N CYS A 158 -1.14 9.22 2.45
CA CYS A 158 -1.72 10.53 2.15
C CYS A 158 -0.72 11.67 2.36
N VAL A 159 0.13 11.58 3.39
CA VAL A 159 1.20 12.57 3.64
C VAL A 159 2.23 12.54 2.51
N LEU A 160 2.78 11.36 2.21
CA LEU A 160 3.80 11.22 1.17
C LEU A 160 3.28 11.64 -0.21
N MET A 161 2.08 11.22 -0.60
CA MET A 161 1.49 11.57 -1.90
C MET A 161 1.24 13.07 -2.03
N ARG A 162 0.88 13.74 -0.92
CA ARG A 162 0.73 15.20 -0.90
C ARG A 162 2.06 15.91 -1.12
N GLU A 163 3.12 15.46 -0.47
CA GLU A 163 4.47 16.03 -0.66
C GLU A 163 5.04 15.79 -2.05
N LEU A 164 4.68 14.67 -2.68
CA LEU A 164 5.07 14.36 -4.05
C LEU A 164 4.23 15.10 -5.11
N GLY A 165 3.20 15.87 -4.69
CA GLY A 165 2.27 16.51 -5.62
C GLY A 165 1.36 15.52 -6.37
N LEU A 166 1.11 14.36 -5.77
CA LEU A 166 0.37 13.25 -6.36
C LEU A 166 -0.88 12.87 -5.54
N TYR A 167 -1.36 13.76 -4.67
CA TYR A 167 -2.42 13.43 -3.72
C TYR A 167 -3.72 12.96 -4.37
N ASP A 168 -4.10 13.54 -5.50
CA ASP A 168 -5.27 13.16 -6.30
C ASP A 168 -5.20 11.74 -6.86
N LEU A 169 -4.00 11.15 -6.96
CA LEU A 169 -3.78 9.76 -7.37
C LEU A 169 -3.78 8.77 -6.19
N THR A 170 -3.87 9.26 -4.95
CA THR A 170 -3.88 8.41 -3.75
C THR A 170 -4.99 7.34 -3.76
N PRO A 171 -6.21 7.60 -4.28
CA PRO A 171 -7.25 6.57 -4.37
C PRO A 171 -6.82 5.29 -5.10
N ALA A 172 -5.88 5.38 -6.05
CA ALA A 172 -5.35 4.20 -6.75
C ALA A 172 -4.59 3.25 -5.79
N LEU A 173 -3.87 3.80 -4.79
CA LEU A 173 -3.21 2.98 -3.78
C LEU A 173 -4.23 2.34 -2.83
N CYS A 174 -5.26 3.08 -2.44
CA CYS A 174 -6.32 2.56 -1.57
C CYS A 174 -7.07 1.36 -2.20
N ARG A 175 -7.23 1.36 -3.52
CA ARG A 175 -7.91 0.26 -4.24
C ARG A 175 -7.11 -1.05 -4.23
N LEU A 176 -5.81 -1.03 -3.96
CA LEU A 176 -4.99 -2.24 -3.84
C LEU A 176 -5.47 -3.17 -2.73
N ASP A 177 -6.07 -2.65 -1.65
CA ASP A 177 -6.58 -3.45 -0.54
C ASP A 177 -7.66 -4.45 -1.00
N TYR A 178 -8.53 -4.06 -1.95
CA TYR A 178 -9.52 -4.95 -2.55
C TYR A 178 -8.83 -6.10 -3.30
N THR A 179 -7.87 -5.76 -4.17
CA THR A 179 -7.12 -6.75 -4.96
C THR A 179 -6.36 -7.73 -4.06
N MET A 180 -5.76 -7.24 -2.99
CA MET A 180 -5.03 -8.10 -2.03
C MET A 180 -5.98 -8.99 -1.23
N SER A 181 -7.13 -8.47 -0.82
CA SER A 181 -8.14 -9.25 -0.09
C SER A 181 -8.74 -10.35 -0.95
N GLU A 182 -9.07 -10.03 -2.21
CA GLU A 182 -9.53 -11.01 -3.19
C GLU A 182 -8.50 -12.12 -3.42
N ALA A 183 -7.24 -11.76 -3.61
CA ALA A 183 -6.13 -12.71 -3.74
C ALA A 183 -5.91 -13.57 -2.48
N GLY A 184 -6.29 -13.07 -1.31
CA GLY A 184 -6.29 -13.79 -0.03
C GLY A 184 -7.39 -14.84 0.08
N GLY A 185 -8.53 -14.63 -0.58
CA GLY A 185 -9.60 -15.59 -0.76
C GLY A 185 -10.52 -15.84 0.44
N THR A 186 -10.19 -15.39 1.65
CA THR A 186 -10.86 -15.77 2.91
C THR A 186 -11.75 -14.67 3.50
N ALA A 187 -11.70 -13.49 2.93
CA ALA A 187 -12.44 -12.34 3.44
C ALA A 187 -13.07 -11.52 2.33
N ASP A 188 -14.27 -11.02 2.60
CA ASP A 188 -14.88 -9.92 1.86
C ASP A 188 -14.37 -8.61 2.46
N PHE A 189 -13.63 -7.84 1.66
CA PHE A 189 -13.18 -6.52 2.05
C PHE A 189 -14.27 -5.49 1.80
N ARG A 190 -14.55 -4.68 2.81
CA ARG A 190 -15.57 -3.62 2.76
C ARG A 190 -14.97 -2.30 3.20
N ARG A 191 -15.33 -1.24 2.47
CA ARG A 191 -14.90 0.12 2.75
C ARG A 191 -15.94 1.11 2.27
N GLN A 192 -16.32 2.04 3.13
CA GLN A 192 -17.23 3.15 2.80
C GLN A 192 -16.44 4.44 2.60
N TYR A 193 -15.41 4.69 3.40
CA TYR A 193 -14.65 5.93 3.41
C TYR A 193 -13.15 5.71 3.22
N THR A 194 -12.50 6.71 2.60
CA THR A 194 -11.04 6.85 2.66
C THR A 194 -10.67 8.30 2.93
N LEU A 195 -9.58 8.51 3.67
CA LEU A 195 -8.98 9.84 3.83
C LEU A 195 -8.55 10.45 2.50
N ALA A 196 -8.12 9.60 1.57
CA ALA A 196 -7.72 10.00 0.23
C ALA A 196 -8.86 10.58 -0.61
N SER A 197 -10.10 10.21 -0.32
CA SER A 197 -11.31 10.70 -1.00
C SER A 197 -12.10 11.71 -0.16
N GLY A 198 -11.48 12.28 0.89
CA GLY A 198 -12.11 13.29 1.74
C GLY A 198 -13.04 12.72 2.82
N GLY A 199 -13.04 11.41 3.04
CA GLY A 199 -13.78 10.79 4.13
C GLY A 199 -13.19 11.11 5.51
N PRO A 200 -13.98 10.95 6.59
CA PRO A 200 -13.53 11.28 7.96
C PRO A 200 -12.47 10.30 8.48
N TYR A 201 -12.39 9.11 7.92
CA TYR A 201 -11.42 8.03 8.23
C TYR A 201 -11.32 7.06 7.06
N CYS A 202 -10.37 6.14 7.11
CA CYS A 202 -10.39 4.93 6.28
C CYS A 202 -10.97 3.79 7.10
N ASP A 203 -12.07 3.18 6.67
CA ASP A 203 -12.62 1.95 7.24
C ASP A 203 -12.15 0.75 6.44
N CYS A 204 -11.43 -0.13 7.08
CA CYS A 204 -10.93 -1.38 6.49
C CYS A 204 -11.64 -2.55 7.16
N GLY A 205 -12.84 -2.87 6.67
CA GLY A 205 -13.66 -3.96 7.17
C GLY A 205 -13.35 -5.27 6.44
N TYR A 206 -13.26 -6.35 7.22
CA TYR A 206 -13.05 -7.71 6.70
C TYR A 206 -14.11 -8.64 7.30
N LYS A 207 -14.96 -9.21 6.45
CA LYS A 207 -15.90 -10.27 6.83
C LYS A 207 -15.41 -11.62 6.35
N LYS A 208 -15.58 -12.66 7.16
CA LYS A 208 -15.30 -14.06 6.76
C LYS A 208 -16.18 -14.42 5.58
N LYS A 209 -15.62 -15.13 4.60
CA LYS A 209 -16.38 -15.78 3.53
C LYS A 209 -16.95 -17.09 4.00
#